data_bba68330be5e8ed45792589287b0f585
#
_entry.id   bba68330be5e8ed45792589287b0f585
#
_cell.length_a   1.000
_cell.length_b   1.000
_cell.length_c   1.000
_cell.angle_alpha   90.00
_cell.angle_beta   90.00
_cell.angle_gamma   90.00
#
_symmetry.space_group_name_H-M   'P 1'
#
loop_
_entity.id
_entity.type
_entity.pdbx_description
1 polymer ?
#
loop_
_entity_poly.entity_id
_entity_poly.type
_entity_poly.pdbx_seq_one_letter_code
_entity_poly.pdbx_strand_id
1 'polypeptide(L)'
;SLFGTVPWMKDKANGLVLNDSMAMVQYLVAEYNGPLTPSSVSEAALISNVWAWTNDYYSFVLSPLHDIITGHNEVFWRNLRLTDSLEGGGKQLALKNLKLLHDKRVQFLESYLAKSDGDSFVVNGKCSYADIFLYTCVRAVQKCPGFGEFRTLCGSDPYSTSSNILKVCDAVEAIEDVANTVGTKFDDCPI
;
A
#
# COMPACT_ATOMS: atom_id res chain seq x y z
N SER A 1 -15.37 1.47 -18.62
CA SER A 1 -14.14 2.26 -18.42
C SER A 1 -13.69 2.83 -19.75
N LEU A 2 -13.39 4.14 -19.81
CA LEU A 2 -12.86 4.81 -21.02
C LEU A 2 -11.47 4.29 -21.42
N PHE A 3 -10.72 3.70 -20.47
CA PHE A 3 -9.33 3.26 -20.65
C PHE A 3 -9.14 1.75 -20.43
N GLY A 4 -10.24 0.98 -20.30
CA GLY A 4 -10.16 -0.48 -20.08
C GLY A 4 -9.59 -0.88 -18.71
N THR A 5 -9.35 0.08 -17.81
CA THR A 5 -8.76 -0.15 -16.49
C THR A 5 -9.80 -0.03 -15.37
N VAL A 6 -9.54 -0.70 -14.27
CA VAL A 6 -10.31 -0.60 -13.01
C VAL A 6 -9.35 -0.17 -11.89
N PRO A 7 -9.83 0.53 -10.88
CA PRO A 7 -11.20 1.03 -10.68
C PRO A 7 -11.54 2.24 -11.56
N TRP A 8 -12.81 2.51 -11.74
CA TRP A 8 -13.30 3.75 -12.32
C TRP A 8 -14.56 4.25 -11.58
N MET A 9 -14.77 5.55 -11.60
CA MET A 9 -15.91 6.21 -10.96
C MET A 9 -16.55 7.20 -11.94
N LYS A 10 -17.88 7.31 -11.87
CA LYS A 10 -18.62 8.36 -12.55
C LYS A 10 -19.47 9.09 -11.52
N ASP A 11 -19.24 10.38 -11.38
CA ASP A 11 -20.15 11.24 -10.64
C ASP A 11 -21.40 11.53 -11.49
N LYS A 12 -22.57 11.16 -10.96
CA LYS A 12 -23.85 11.34 -11.67
C LYS A 12 -24.32 12.79 -11.65
N ALA A 13 -23.88 13.60 -10.67
CA ALA A 13 -24.33 14.97 -10.52
C ALA A 13 -23.73 15.89 -11.61
N ASN A 14 -22.48 15.68 -11.98
CA ASN A 14 -21.76 16.54 -12.94
C ASN A 14 -21.22 15.80 -14.18
N GLY A 15 -21.37 14.45 -14.21
CA GLY A 15 -20.92 13.61 -15.32
C GLY A 15 -19.42 13.34 -15.36
N LEU A 16 -18.65 13.79 -14.35
CA LEU A 16 -17.22 13.56 -14.25
C LEU A 16 -16.90 12.05 -14.21
N VAL A 17 -15.92 11.62 -15.01
CA VAL A 17 -15.42 10.24 -15.03
C VAL A 17 -13.95 10.24 -14.61
N LEU A 18 -13.62 9.46 -13.60
CA LEU A 18 -12.26 9.26 -13.11
C LEU A 18 -11.92 7.77 -13.13
N ASN A 19 -10.68 7.43 -13.41
CA ASN A 19 -10.18 6.04 -13.41
C ASN A 19 -8.78 5.87 -12.84
N ASP A 20 -8.29 6.88 -12.16
CA ASP A 20 -7.12 6.77 -11.28
C ASP A 20 -7.59 6.78 -9.83
N SER A 21 -7.14 5.82 -9.02
CA SER A 21 -7.59 5.66 -7.63
C SER A 21 -7.23 6.87 -6.76
N MET A 22 -6.07 7.48 -6.99
CA MET A 22 -5.66 8.69 -6.25
C MET A 22 -6.57 9.87 -6.62
N ALA A 23 -6.83 10.07 -7.92
CA ALA A 23 -7.73 11.12 -8.38
C ALA A 23 -9.15 10.95 -7.83
N MET A 24 -9.65 9.70 -7.77
CA MET A 24 -10.96 9.41 -7.18
C MET A 24 -11.01 9.76 -5.70
N VAL A 25 -10.00 9.34 -4.92
CA VAL A 25 -9.94 9.61 -3.48
C VAL A 25 -9.83 11.11 -3.23
N GLN A 26 -8.97 11.82 -3.96
CA GLN A 26 -8.83 13.28 -3.83
C GLN A 26 -10.13 14.00 -4.17
N TYR A 27 -10.81 13.58 -5.23
CA TYR A 27 -12.12 14.13 -5.60
C TYR A 27 -13.17 13.92 -4.50
N LEU A 28 -13.32 12.68 -4.01
CA LEU A 28 -14.29 12.35 -2.96
C LEU A 28 -14.02 13.13 -1.67
N VAL A 29 -12.76 13.23 -1.27
CA VAL A 29 -12.35 13.95 -0.07
C VAL A 29 -12.65 15.44 -0.20
N ALA A 30 -12.39 16.04 -1.37
CA ALA A 30 -12.67 17.45 -1.63
C ALA A 30 -14.18 17.75 -1.73
N GLU A 31 -14.93 16.90 -2.43
CA GLU A 31 -16.36 17.11 -2.69
C GLU A 31 -17.20 16.96 -1.42
N TYR A 32 -16.92 15.93 -0.63
CA TYR A 32 -17.75 15.60 0.56
C TYR A 32 -17.24 16.23 1.85
N ASN A 33 -16.09 16.88 1.86
CA ASN A 33 -15.51 17.56 3.03
C ASN A 33 -15.61 16.73 4.33
N GLY A 34 -15.25 15.46 4.24
CA GLY A 34 -15.37 14.48 5.33
C GLY A 34 -14.18 14.48 6.29
N PRO A 35 -14.13 13.52 7.22
CA PRO A 35 -13.07 13.43 8.23
C PRO A 35 -11.65 13.24 7.64
N LEU A 36 -11.54 12.76 6.41
CA LEU A 36 -10.26 12.57 5.72
C LEU A 36 -9.79 13.81 4.94
N THR A 37 -10.58 14.91 4.95
CA THR A 37 -10.26 16.14 4.21
C THR A 37 -9.07 16.86 4.86
N PRO A 38 -8.00 17.16 4.11
CA PRO A 38 -6.89 17.96 4.61
C PRO A 38 -7.36 19.32 5.11
N SER A 39 -6.80 19.81 6.24
CA SER A 39 -7.15 21.10 6.81
C SER A 39 -6.36 22.26 6.19
N SER A 40 -5.31 21.96 5.44
CA SER A 40 -4.45 22.94 4.78
C SER A 40 -3.79 22.39 3.52
N VAL A 41 -3.25 23.28 2.69
CA VAL A 41 -2.46 22.90 1.50
C VAL A 41 -1.20 22.13 1.90
N SER A 42 -0.56 22.50 3.00
CA SER A 42 0.63 21.78 3.50
C SER A 42 0.29 20.37 3.93
N GLU A 43 -0.82 20.18 4.64
CA GLU A 43 -1.33 18.87 5.04
C GLU A 43 -1.65 18.01 3.80
N ALA A 44 -2.36 18.57 2.81
CA ALA A 44 -2.65 17.89 1.56
C ALA A 44 -1.37 17.44 0.82
N ALA A 45 -0.33 18.27 0.83
CA ALA A 45 0.96 17.94 0.21
C ALA A 45 1.67 16.79 0.95
N LEU A 46 1.66 16.77 2.28
CA LEU A 46 2.24 15.68 3.08
C LEU A 46 1.50 14.36 2.84
N ILE A 47 0.17 14.38 2.87
CA ILE A 47 -0.67 13.21 2.59
C ILE A 47 -0.38 12.67 1.19
N SER A 48 -0.33 13.55 0.18
CA SER A 48 -0.03 13.17 -1.20
C SER A 48 1.38 12.59 -1.35
N ASN A 49 2.35 13.09 -0.60
CA ASN A 49 3.71 12.56 -0.61
C ASN A 49 3.79 11.13 -0.05
N VAL A 50 3.14 10.86 1.08
CA VAL A 50 3.10 9.50 1.66
C VAL A 50 2.29 8.55 0.78
N TRP A 51 1.19 9.01 0.20
CA TRP A 51 0.46 8.23 -0.80
C TRP A 51 1.36 7.84 -1.96
N ALA A 52 2.09 8.78 -2.54
CA ALA A 52 2.98 8.51 -3.68
C ALA A 52 4.03 7.43 -3.32
N TRP A 53 4.61 7.48 -2.13
CA TRP A 53 5.56 6.46 -1.69
C TRP A 53 4.93 5.10 -1.42
N THR A 54 3.74 5.10 -0.85
CA THR A 54 2.98 3.85 -0.64
C THR A 54 2.59 3.26 -1.99
N ASN A 55 2.24 4.08 -2.98
CA ASN A 55 1.96 3.64 -4.34
C ASN A 55 3.21 3.09 -5.05
N ASP A 56 4.37 3.71 -4.84
CA ASP A 56 5.64 3.17 -5.29
C ASP A 56 5.95 1.81 -4.64
N TYR A 57 5.70 1.69 -3.33
CA TYR A 57 5.85 0.41 -2.63
C TYR A 57 4.88 -0.64 -3.20
N TYR A 58 3.62 -0.29 -3.40
CA TYR A 58 2.65 -1.17 -4.06
C TYR A 58 3.12 -1.60 -5.44
N SER A 59 3.55 -0.66 -6.29
CA SER A 59 3.91 -0.93 -7.68
C SER A 59 5.22 -1.71 -7.84
N PHE A 60 6.21 -1.47 -6.97
CA PHE A 60 7.55 -2.07 -7.10
C PHE A 60 7.79 -3.26 -6.16
N VAL A 61 6.91 -3.49 -5.18
CA VAL A 61 7.05 -4.59 -4.23
C VAL A 61 5.82 -5.49 -4.21
N LEU A 62 4.63 -4.95 -3.90
CA LEU A 62 3.45 -5.78 -3.71
C LEU A 62 2.92 -6.40 -5.00
N SER A 63 2.79 -5.62 -6.06
CA SER A 63 2.30 -6.12 -7.34
C SER A 63 3.26 -7.17 -7.94
N PRO A 64 4.59 -6.94 -8.01
CA PRO A 64 5.52 -7.99 -8.42
C PRO A 64 5.53 -9.21 -7.51
N LEU A 65 5.35 -9.02 -6.20
CA LEU A 65 5.26 -10.14 -5.26
C LEU A 65 4.06 -11.04 -5.57
N HIS A 66 2.91 -10.44 -5.79
CA HIS A 66 1.70 -11.14 -6.22
C HIS A 66 1.95 -11.89 -7.54
N ASP A 67 2.51 -11.21 -8.55
CA ASP A 67 2.78 -11.81 -9.86
C ASP A 67 3.77 -12.98 -9.80
N ILE A 68 4.80 -12.89 -8.96
CA ILE A 68 5.77 -13.97 -8.74
C ILE A 68 5.11 -15.17 -8.05
N ILE A 69 4.25 -14.93 -7.07
CA ILE A 69 3.58 -15.98 -6.32
C ILE A 69 2.58 -16.72 -7.20
N THR A 70 1.82 -15.99 -8.01
CA THR A 70 0.78 -16.54 -8.88
C THR A 70 1.32 -17.04 -10.23
N GLY A 71 2.54 -16.70 -10.59
CA GLY A 71 3.13 -16.98 -11.90
C GLY A 71 2.58 -16.14 -13.04
N HIS A 72 1.88 -15.04 -12.71
CA HIS A 72 1.32 -14.11 -13.69
C HIS A 72 2.29 -12.99 -14.09
N ASN A 73 1.94 -12.30 -15.17
CA ASN A 73 2.56 -11.04 -15.60
C ASN A 73 4.09 -11.06 -15.71
N GLU A 74 4.62 -12.08 -16.39
CA GLU A 74 6.07 -12.30 -16.59
C GLU A 74 6.83 -11.05 -17.05
N VAL A 75 6.23 -10.27 -17.92
CA VAL A 75 6.87 -9.04 -18.46
C VAL A 75 7.17 -8.04 -17.36
N PHE A 76 6.31 -7.93 -16.36
CA PHE A 76 6.45 -6.94 -15.31
C PHE A 76 7.64 -7.26 -14.38
N TRP A 77 7.73 -8.48 -13.82
CA TRP A 77 8.84 -8.83 -12.93
C TRP A 77 10.17 -8.99 -13.67
N ARG A 78 10.16 -9.33 -14.98
CA ARG A 78 11.35 -9.26 -15.84
C ARG A 78 11.83 -7.83 -16.04
N ASN A 79 10.95 -6.90 -16.33
CA ASN A 79 11.30 -5.48 -16.48
C ASN A 79 11.93 -4.89 -15.21
N LEU A 80 11.53 -5.38 -14.04
CA LEU A 80 12.15 -5.01 -12.77
C LEU A 80 13.49 -5.73 -12.51
N ARG A 81 13.94 -6.58 -13.43
CA ARG A 81 15.15 -7.40 -13.32
C ARG A 81 15.20 -8.26 -12.06
N LEU A 82 14.04 -8.74 -11.62
CA LEU A 82 13.93 -9.61 -10.45
C LEU A 82 14.46 -11.00 -10.77
N THR A 83 14.13 -11.51 -11.97
CA THR A 83 14.64 -12.76 -12.54
C THR A 83 14.29 -12.81 -14.04
N ASP A 84 14.95 -13.69 -14.78
CA ASP A 84 14.63 -13.93 -16.19
C ASP A 84 13.57 -15.03 -16.37
N SER A 85 13.42 -15.91 -15.37
CA SER A 85 12.44 -16.98 -15.35
C SER A 85 12.12 -17.38 -13.91
N LEU A 86 10.92 -17.90 -13.66
CA LEU A 86 10.55 -18.47 -12.35
C LEU A 86 10.96 -19.94 -12.18
N GLU A 87 11.41 -20.59 -13.25
CA GLU A 87 11.88 -21.99 -13.23
C GLU A 87 13.29 -22.11 -12.64
N GLY A 88 13.69 -23.34 -12.27
CA GLY A 88 15.06 -23.65 -11.90
C GLY A 88 15.65 -22.80 -10.77
N GLY A 89 14.84 -22.39 -9.80
CA GLY A 89 15.26 -21.50 -8.68
C GLY A 89 15.10 -20.00 -8.96
N GLY A 90 14.61 -19.60 -10.13
CA GLY A 90 14.37 -18.20 -10.48
C GLY A 90 13.34 -17.52 -9.57
N LYS A 91 12.32 -18.25 -9.12
CA LYS A 91 11.35 -17.75 -8.13
C LYS A 91 12.05 -17.32 -6.83
N GLN A 92 12.96 -18.13 -6.32
CA GLN A 92 13.70 -17.82 -5.10
C GLN A 92 14.63 -16.61 -5.28
N LEU A 93 15.25 -16.48 -6.45
CA LEU A 93 16.05 -15.32 -6.80
C LEU A 93 15.19 -14.06 -6.87
N ALA A 94 14.02 -14.14 -7.52
CA ALA A 94 13.08 -13.04 -7.62
C ALA A 94 12.62 -12.56 -6.24
N LEU A 95 12.24 -13.48 -5.35
CA LEU A 95 11.82 -13.17 -3.98
C LEU A 95 12.95 -12.51 -3.16
N LYS A 96 14.21 -12.98 -3.32
CA LYS A 96 15.38 -12.36 -2.68
C LYS A 96 15.62 -10.93 -3.17
N ASN A 97 15.55 -10.71 -4.48
CA ASN A 97 15.71 -9.38 -5.06
C ASN A 97 14.58 -8.45 -4.62
N LEU A 98 13.36 -8.97 -4.56
CA LEU A 98 12.20 -8.23 -4.09
C LEU A 98 12.31 -7.87 -2.61
N LYS A 99 12.87 -8.76 -1.78
CA LYS A 99 13.16 -8.46 -0.38
C LYS A 99 14.12 -7.27 -0.23
N LEU A 100 15.15 -7.19 -1.07
CA LEU A 100 16.06 -6.04 -1.04
C LEU A 100 15.37 -4.71 -1.37
N LEU A 101 14.41 -4.74 -2.32
CA LEU A 101 13.58 -3.57 -2.63
C LEU A 101 12.65 -3.24 -1.47
N HIS A 102 12.00 -4.24 -0.88
CA HIS A 102 11.17 -4.11 0.30
C HIS A 102 11.93 -3.42 1.44
N ASP A 103 13.09 -3.98 1.83
CA ASP A 103 13.89 -3.47 2.94
C ASP A 103 14.25 -1.99 2.75
N LYS A 104 14.67 -1.61 1.55
CA LYS A 104 15.01 -0.21 1.21
C LYS A 104 13.79 0.73 1.30
N ARG A 105 12.65 0.32 0.75
CA ARG A 105 11.43 1.12 0.75
C ARG A 105 10.85 1.28 2.15
N VAL A 106 10.81 0.21 2.91
CA VAL A 106 10.35 0.20 4.30
C VAL A 106 11.26 1.08 5.17
N GLN A 107 12.59 0.94 5.07
CA GLN A 107 13.54 1.76 5.81
C GLN A 107 13.38 3.26 5.50
N PHE A 108 13.16 3.59 4.24
CA PHE A 108 12.95 4.98 3.84
C PHE A 108 11.66 5.56 4.45
N LEU A 109 10.54 4.84 4.34
CA LEU A 109 9.26 5.26 4.91
C LEU A 109 9.32 5.34 6.44
N GLU A 110 9.93 4.35 7.10
CA GLU A 110 10.15 4.34 8.54
C GLU A 110 10.94 5.59 9.00
N SER A 111 12.03 5.90 8.28
CA SER A 111 12.85 7.10 8.56
C SER A 111 12.11 8.41 8.32
N TYR A 112 11.14 8.42 7.41
CA TYR A 112 10.30 9.59 7.18
C TYR A 112 9.30 9.76 8.31
N LEU A 113 8.59 8.70 8.67
CA LEU A 113 7.60 8.72 9.75
C LEU A 113 8.24 9.03 11.12
N ALA A 114 9.48 8.63 11.34
CA ALA A 114 10.24 8.96 12.55
C ALA A 114 10.48 10.48 12.73
N LYS A 115 10.36 11.27 11.67
CA LYS A 115 10.51 12.74 11.71
C LYS A 115 9.20 13.48 11.99
N SER A 116 8.07 12.80 11.85
CA SER A 116 6.80 13.32 12.32
C SER A 116 6.78 13.20 13.86
N ASP A 117 6.41 14.26 14.57
CA ASP A 117 6.56 14.46 16.03
C ASP A 117 5.86 13.40 16.93
N GLY A 118 5.97 12.13 16.59
CA GLY A 118 5.48 11.01 17.40
C GLY A 118 3.99 10.71 17.26
N ASP A 119 3.31 11.35 16.33
CA ASP A 119 1.90 11.11 16.06
C ASP A 119 1.61 9.72 15.49
N SER A 120 0.41 9.22 15.80
CA SER A 120 -0.04 7.89 15.36
C SER A 120 -0.43 7.84 13.89
N PHE A 121 -0.46 8.98 13.19
CA PHE A 121 -0.80 9.11 11.77
C PHE A 121 0.27 9.92 11.04
N VAL A 122 0.26 9.83 9.73
CA VAL A 122 1.19 10.54 8.85
C VAL A 122 1.13 12.06 9.05
N VAL A 123 -0.04 12.59 9.40
CA VAL A 123 -0.28 14.02 9.58
C VAL A 123 -1.06 14.28 10.88
N ASN A 124 -0.41 14.96 11.84
CA ASN A 124 -1.00 15.65 13.01
C ASN A 124 -2.19 14.96 13.70
N GLY A 125 -2.04 13.70 14.15
CA GLY A 125 -3.04 13.02 14.98
C GLY A 125 -4.39 12.72 14.30
N LYS A 126 -4.48 12.89 12.97
CA LYS A 126 -5.68 12.69 12.19
C LYS A 126 -5.45 11.66 11.09
N CYS A 127 -6.30 10.62 11.06
CA CYS A 127 -6.27 9.64 9.98
C CYS A 127 -6.51 10.31 8.61
N SER A 128 -5.71 9.96 7.64
CA SER A 128 -5.83 10.37 6.25
C SER A 128 -6.01 9.16 5.32
N TYR A 129 -6.36 9.42 4.08
CA TYR A 129 -6.43 8.37 3.08
C TYR A 129 -5.07 7.73 2.77
N ALA A 130 -3.95 8.42 3.03
CA ALA A 130 -2.63 7.84 2.89
C ALA A 130 -2.33 6.82 4.00
N ASP A 131 -2.79 7.08 5.24
CA ASP A 131 -2.68 6.13 6.35
C ASP A 131 -3.46 4.84 6.05
N ILE A 132 -4.67 4.96 5.53
CA ILE A 132 -5.51 3.81 5.15
C ILE A 132 -4.85 3.00 4.04
N PHE A 133 -4.27 3.65 3.04
CA PHE A 133 -3.57 2.97 1.96
C PHE A 133 -2.30 2.26 2.46
N LEU A 134 -1.51 2.92 3.29
CA LEU A 134 -0.34 2.32 3.92
C LEU A 134 -0.72 1.10 4.76
N TYR A 135 -1.73 1.23 5.62
CA TYR A 135 -2.29 0.14 6.42
C TYR A 135 -2.67 -1.05 5.54
N THR A 136 -3.40 -0.81 4.47
CA THR A 136 -3.85 -1.87 3.55
C THR A 136 -2.66 -2.62 2.95
N CYS A 137 -1.64 -1.91 2.47
CA CYS A 137 -0.43 -2.51 1.91
C CYS A 137 0.35 -3.34 2.94
N VAL A 138 0.54 -2.80 4.15
CA VAL A 138 1.29 -3.48 5.21
C VAL A 138 0.55 -4.73 5.69
N ARG A 139 -0.74 -4.61 6.01
CA ARG A 139 -1.54 -5.74 6.50
C ARG A 139 -1.74 -6.82 5.43
N ALA A 140 -1.81 -6.46 4.15
CA ALA A 140 -1.82 -7.46 3.08
C ALA A 140 -0.59 -8.37 3.17
N VAL A 141 0.62 -7.81 3.27
CA VAL A 141 1.84 -8.61 3.40
C VAL A 141 1.87 -9.43 4.68
N GLN A 142 1.41 -8.86 5.81
CA GLN A 142 1.42 -9.53 7.10
C GLN A 142 0.39 -10.66 7.20
N LYS A 143 -0.81 -10.46 6.67
CA LYS A 143 -1.98 -11.33 6.93
C LYS A 143 -2.37 -12.22 5.75
N CYS A 144 -2.28 -11.76 4.49
CA CYS A 144 -2.72 -12.59 3.36
C CYS A 144 -1.90 -13.88 3.24
N PRO A 145 -2.55 -15.06 3.16
CA PRO A 145 -1.89 -16.35 3.14
C PRO A 145 -0.85 -16.50 2.04
N GLY A 146 -1.13 -16.01 0.84
CA GLY A 146 -0.25 -16.11 -0.31
C GLY A 146 1.12 -15.47 -0.14
N PHE A 147 1.29 -14.50 0.77
CA PHE A 147 2.60 -13.90 1.07
C PHE A 147 3.43 -14.71 2.09
N GLY A 148 3.01 -15.91 2.48
CA GLY A 148 3.69 -16.72 3.50
C GLY A 148 5.15 -17.04 3.18
N GLU A 149 5.49 -17.36 1.92
CA GLU A 149 6.86 -17.62 1.49
C GLU A 149 7.75 -16.36 1.62
N PHE A 150 7.23 -15.21 1.25
CA PHE A 150 7.93 -13.94 1.41
C PHE A 150 8.11 -13.57 2.89
N ARG A 151 7.08 -13.75 3.73
CA ARG A 151 7.21 -13.55 5.18
C ARG A 151 8.29 -14.43 5.79
N THR A 152 8.35 -15.70 5.40
CA THR A 152 9.41 -16.62 5.86
C THR A 152 10.80 -16.12 5.49
N LEU A 153 10.96 -15.59 4.27
CA LEU A 153 12.23 -15.00 3.83
C LEU A 153 12.61 -13.75 4.61
N CYS A 154 11.63 -12.99 5.11
CA CYS A 154 11.84 -11.79 5.92
C CYS A 154 12.01 -12.07 7.43
N GLY A 155 11.93 -13.31 7.86
CA GLY A 155 12.04 -13.67 9.28
C GLY A 155 10.70 -13.61 10.04
N SER A 156 9.61 -14.03 9.42
CA SER A 156 8.22 -14.10 9.87
C SER A 156 7.41 -12.80 9.81
N ASP A 157 7.92 -11.66 10.27
CA ASP A 157 7.26 -10.36 10.08
C ASP A 157 8.18 -9.39 9.30
N PRO A 158 7.80 -9.03 8.07
CA PRO A 158 8.57 -8.11 7.22
C PRO A 158 8.74 -6.70 7.80
N TYR A 159 7.92 -6.33 8.77
CA TYR A 159 7.92 -4.99 9.39
C TYR A 159 8.35 -4.99 10.85
N SER A 160 8.91 -6.10 11.35
CA SER A 160 9.29 -6.27 12.78
C SER A 160 10.21 -5.18 13.33
N THR A 161 10.97 -4.49 12.48
CA THR A 161 11.85 -3.37 12.85
C THR A 161 11.29 -1.99 12.53
N SER A 162 10.02 -1.92 12.06
CA SER A 162 9.40 -0.70 11.52
C SER A 162 8.33 -0.17 12.45
N SER A 163 8.76 0.29 13.64
CA SER A 163 7.86 0.68 14.73
C SER A 163 6.93 1.84 14.38
N ASN A 164 7.39 2.82 13.56
CA ASN A 164 6.56 3.95 13.17
C ASN A 164 5.50 3.54 12.13
N ILE A 165 5.85 2.69 11.17
CA ILE A 165 4.89 2.12 10.21
C ILE A 165 3.83 1.30 10.95
N LEU A 166 4.24 0.42 11.89
CA LEU A 166 3.32 -0.39 12.68
C LEU A 166 2.41 0.47 13.56
N LYS A 167 2.94 1.55 14.15
CA LYS A 167 2.16 2.50 14.95
C LYS A 167 1.03 3.16 14.11
N VAL A 168 1.32 3.56 12.88
CA VAL A 168 0.30 4.07 11.96
C VAL A 168 -0.74 2.98 11.66
N CYS A 169 -0.30 1.77 11.36
CA CYS A 169 -1.20 0.66 11.06
C CYS A 169 -2.12 0.31 12.24
N ASP A 170 -1.59 0.28 13.45
CA ASP A 170 -2.35 -0.01 14.68
C ASP A 170 -3.38 1.09 14.96
N ALA A 171 -3.00 2.36 14.74
CA ALA A 171 -3.91 3.49 14.89
C ALA A 171 -5.06 3.48 13.87
N VAL A 172 -4.78 3.10 12.62
CA VAL A 172 -5.81 2.94 11.57
C VAL A 172 -6.72 1.76 11.90
N GLU A 173 -6.16 0.62 12.34
CA GLU A 173 -6.92 -0.58 12.71
C GLU A 173 -7.83 -0.35 13.93
N ALA A 174 -7.49 0.60 14.81
CA ALA A 174 -8.33 0.99 15.94
C ALA A 174 -9.56 1.83 15.55
N ILE A 175 -9.65 2.31 14.30
CA ILE A 175 -10.84 3.00 13.80
C ILE A 175 -11.92 1.97 13.49
N GLU A 176 -13.04 2.03 14.19
CA GLU A 176 -14.11 1.04 14.14
C GLU A 176 -14.61 0.77 12.72
N ASP A 177 -14.83 1.81 11.91
CA ASP A 177 -15.27 1.68 10.52
C ASP A 177 -14.26 0.95 9.64
N VAL A 178 -12.95 1.15 9.88
CA VAL A 178 -11.88 0.46 9.17
C VAL A 178 -11.81 -0.99 9.61
N ALA A 179 -11.81 -1.25 10.92
CA ALA A 179 -11.77 -2.60 11.48
C ALA A 179 -12.92 -3.46 10.93
N ASN A 180 -14.14 -2.92 10.92
CA ASN A 180 -15.33 -3.61 10.43
C ASN A 180 -15.35 -3.83 8.91
N THR A 181 -14.65 -2.98 8.14
CA THR A 181 -14.71 -3.02 6.67
C THR A 181 -13.53 -3.78 6.06
N VAL A 182 -12.33 -3.59 6.59
CA VAL A 182 -11.07 -4.07 5.99
C VAL A 182 -10.43 -5.18 6.83
N GLY A 183 -10.53 -5.10 8.16
CA GLY A 183 -9.82 -5.97 9.09
C GLY A 183 -10.13 -7.47 8.93
N THR A 184 -11.36 -7.81 8.51
CA THR A 184 -11.80 -9.21 8.32
C THR A 184 -11.49 -9.77 6.94
N LYS A 185 -11.06 -8.96 5.97
CA LYS A 185 -10.88 -9.38 4.56
C LYS A 185 -9.50 -9.92 4.24
N PHE A 186 -8.49 -9.69 5.07
CA PHE A 186 -7.15 -10.17 4.80
C PHE A 186 -7.00 -11.68 4.96
N ASP A 187 -7.76 -12.29 5.87
CA ASP A 187 -7.72 -13.73 6.13
C ASP A 187 -8.35 -14.54 4.99
N ASP A 188 -9.32 -13.94 4.29
CA ASP A 188 -10.05 -14.52 3.16
C ASP A 188 -9.53 -14.04 1.80
N CYS A 189 -8.40 -13.29 1.77
CA CYS A 189 -7.86 -12.76 0.53
C CYS A 189 -7.39 -13.92 -0.38
N PRO A 190 -8.08 -14.21 -1.47
CA PRO A 190 -7.62 -15.19 -2.43
C PRO A 190 -6.45 -14.58 -3.20
N ILE A 191 -5.30 -15.19 -3.10
CA ILE A 191 -4.16 -14.93 -3.99
C ILE A 191 -4.05 -16.08 -4.96
#